data_4515e83085b22bc3ce347d933db065e7
#
_entry.id   4515e83085b22bc3ce347d933db065e7
#
_cell.length_a   1.000
_cell.length_b   1.000
_cell.length_c   1.000
_cell.angle_alpha   90.00
_cell.angle_beta   90.00
_cell.angle_gamma   90.00
#
_symmetry.space_group_name_H-M   'P 1'
#
loop_
_entity.id
_entity.type
_entity.pdbx_description
1 polymer ?
#
loop_
_entity_poly.entity_id
_entity_poly.type
_entity_poly.pdbx_seq_one_letter_code
_entity_poly.pdbx_strand_id
1 'polypeptide(L)'
;GAGKSTLMKCLFGVYTKDAGHIYLEGQEVNFKNSKEALEHGVAMVHQELNQALKRNVMDNMWLGRFPMTGPFTSEKKMYDATMEVFNDLGISVNPKTIMSTMPVSQRQMVEIAKAVSFNSKVIVFDEPTSSLTETEVEHLFKIINMLRDRGCGIIYISHKMAEIKRISDDITVMRDGKWVATKPADELEMGDIIKLMVGRELTNQFPPKTNHPGETYLKVEHLTGMYNQLKDVSFEAKRGEVLGLAGLDSSGRTEVLESIFGIRTRKEGTITLDGKPCKNRNSG
;
A
#
# COMPACT_ATOMS: atom_id res chain seq x y z
N GLY A 1 -15.51 1.58 4.97
CA GLY A 1 -14.94 2.41 3.92
C GLY A 1 -15.69 3.69 3.65
N ALA A 2 -14.97 4.84 3.57
CA ALA A 2 -15.56 6.17 3.33
C ALA A 2 -16.04 6.39 1.86
N GLY A 3 -15.90 5.41 0.96
CA GLY A 3 -16.31 5.50 -0.45
C GLY A 3 -15.26 6.09 -1.40
N LYS A 4 -14.06 6.47 -0.95
CA LYS A 4 -13.02 7.11 -1.78
C LYS A 4 -12.63 6.27 -3.00
N SER A 5 -12.22 5.03 -2.78
CA SER A 5 -11.83 4.12 -3.86
C SER A 5 -13.00 3.78 -4.80
N THR A 6 -14.24 3.74 -4.28
CA THR A 6 -15.45 3.56 -5.11
C THR A 6 -15.64 4.75 -6.06
N LEU A 7 -15.49 5.99 -5.56
CA LEU A 7 -15.58 7.20 -6.38
C LEU A 7 -14.52 7.19 -7.49
N MET A 8 -13.27 6.79 -7.15
CA MET A 8 -12.20 6.68 -8.15
C MET A 8 -12.44 5.57 -9.18
N LYS A 9 -13.04 4.46 -8.77
CA LYS A 9 -13.46 3.41 -9.71
C LYS A 9 -14.54 3.88 -10.69
N CYS A 10 -15.44 4.79 -10.28
CA CYS A 10 -16.37 5.46 -11.19
C CYS A 10 -15.62 6.41 -12.16
N LEU A 11 -14.68 7.21 -11.66
CA LEU A 11 -13.82 8.07 -12.50
C LEU A 11 -13.06 7.26 -13.55
N PHE A 12 -12.53 6.11 -13.16
CA PHE A 12 -11.71 5.25 -14.04
C PHE A 12 -12.55 4.30 -14.92
N GLY A 13 -13.89 4.40 -14.89
CA GLY A 13 -14.79 3.59 -15.71
C GLY A 13 -14.87 2.11 -15.32
N VAL A 14 -14.41 1.73 -14.11
CA VAL A 14 -14.58 0.37 -13.56
C VAL A 14 -16.00 0.16 -13.07
N TYR A 15 -16.60 1.20 -12.50
CA TYR A 15 -18.00 1.23 -12.09
C TYR A 15 -18.76 2.31 -12.86
N THR A 16 -20.02 2.02 -13.20
CA THR A 16 -20.92 3.03 -13.77
C THR A 16 -21.41 3.93 -12.65
N LYS A 17 -21.35 5.24 -12.85
CA LYS A 17 -21.94 6.20 -11.93
C LYS A 17 -23.48 6.19 -12.05
N ASP A 18 -24.20 6.31 -10.94
CA ASP A 18 -25.67 6.41 -10.94
C ASP A 18 -26.14 7.82 -11.27
N ALA A 19 -25.40 8.85 -10.84
CA ALA A 19 -25.72 10.25 -11.05
C ALA A 19 -24.48 11.14 -10.99
N GLY A 20 -24.62 12.41 -11.34
CA GLY A 20 -23.54 13.41 -11.29
C GLY A 20 -22.73 13.49 -12.59
N HIS A 21 -21.84 14.47 -12.64
CA HIS A 21 -21.06 14.82 -13.82
C HIS A 21 -19.56 14.79 -13.48
N ILE A 22 -18.74 14.34 -14.42
CA ILE A 22 -17.28 14.35 -14.34
C ILE A 22 -16.78 15.21 -15.50
N TYR A 23 -15.91 16.16 -15.20
CA TYR A 23 -15.32 17.04 -16.19
C TYR A 23 -13.81 16.85 -16.23
N LEU A 24 -13.24 16.69 -17.42
CA LEU A 24 -11.81 16.67 -17.70
C LEU A 24 -11.50 17.79 -18.69
N GLU A 25 -10.63 18.71 -18.31
CA GLU A 25 -10.31 19.91 -19.14
C GLU A 25 -11.55 20.69 -19.61
N GLY A 26 -12.56 20.80 -18.74
CA GLY A 26 -13.82 21.50 -19.03
C GLY A 26 -14.80 20.72 -19.90
N GLN A 27 -14.47 19.53 -20.36
CA GLN A 27 -15.37 18.65 -21.11
C GLN A 27 -15.96 17.58 -20.23
N GLU A 28 -17.26 17.33 -20.34
CA GLU A 28 -17.91 16.25 -19.63
C GLU A 28 -17.45 14.90 -20.18
N VAL A 29 -17.04 14.01 -19.28
CA VAL A 29 -16.58 12.66 -19.61
C VAL A 29 -17.38 11.59 -18.83
N ASN A 30 -17.54 10.43 -19.45
CA ASN A 30 -18.19 9.27 -18.84
C ASN A 30 -17.57 8.00 -19.43
N PHE A 31 -16.46 7.55 -18.84
CA PHE A 31 -15.70 6.42 -19.35
C PHE A 31 -16.46 5.11 -19.12
N LYS A 32 -16.56 4.30 -20.17
CA LYS A 32 -17.24 3.00 -20.14
C LYS A 32 -16.37 1.89 -19.57
N ASN A 33 -15.06 2.10 -19.55
CA ASN A 33 -14.06 1.17 -19.06
C ASN A 33 -12.72 1.86 -18.80
N SER A 34 -11.80 1.18 -18.13
CA SER A 34 -10.49 1.71 -17.78
C SER A 34 -9.60 2.01 -18.99
N LYS A 35 -9.79 1.32 -20.12
CA LYS A 35 -9.05 1.59 -21.34
C LYS A 35 -9.40 2.97 -21.89
N GLU A 36 -10.68 3.29 -21.95
CA GLU A 36 -11.16 4.61 -22.38
C GLU A 36 -10.64 5.72 -21.46
N ALA A 37 -10.64 5.51 -20.13
CA ALA A 37 -10.05 6.45 -19.19
C ALA A 37 -8.56 6.71 -19.46
N LEU A 38 -7.78 5.66 -19.70
CA LEU A 38 -6.36 5.75 -20.04
C LEU A 38 -6.13 6.50 -21.36
N GLU A 39 -6.93 6.24 -22.39
CA GLU A 39 -6.86 6.91 -23.68
C GLU A 39 -7.17 8.42 -23.59
N HIS A 40 -7.97 8.84 -22.60
CA HIS A 40 -8.25 10.25 -22.32
C HIS A 40 -7.27 10.88 -21.32
N GLY A 41 -6.26 10.13 -20.88
CA GLY A 41 -5.20 10.63 -20.02
C GLY A 41 -5.52 10.56 -18.52
N VAL A 42 -6.38 9.65 -18.09
CA VAL A 42 -6.60 9.34 -16.67
C VAL A 42 -6.00 7.98 -16.35
N ALA A 43 -4.99 7.93 -15.49
CA ALA A 43 -4.38 6.69 -14.99
C ALA A 43 -4.68 6.47 -13.52
N MET A 44 -4.56 5.23 -13.06
CA MET A 44 -4.76 4.87 -11.67
C MET A 44 -3.73 3.83 -11.21
N VAL A 45 -3.08 4.11 -10.10
CA VAL A 45 -2.28 3.17 -9.32
C VAL A 45 -3.21 2.57 -8.26
N HIS A 46 -3.52 1.28 -8.41
CA HIS A 46 -4.44 0.58 -7.52
C HIS A 46 -3.76 0.15 -6.22
N GLN A 47 -4.54 0.03 -5.16
CA GLN A 47 -4.11 -0.51 -3.87
C GLN A 47 -3.66 -1.98 -4.00
N GLU A 48 -4.38 -2.78 -4.80
CA GLU A 48 -4.03 -4.17 -5.07
C GLU A 48 -3.18 -4.28 -6.33
N LEU A 49 -2.07 -5.02 -6.23
CA LEU A 49 -1.16 -5.27 -7.35
C LEU A 49 -1.73 -6.36 -8.27
N ASN A 50 -2.39 -5.94 -9.34
CA ASN A 50 -2.95 -6.83 -10.37
C ASN A 50 -1.94 -7.11 -11.48
N GLN A 51 -0.84 -7.78 -11.15
CA GLN A 51 0.30 -8.01 -12.03
C GLN A 51 0.37 -9.47 -12.50
N ALA A 52 0.85 -9.66 -13.74
CA ALA A 52 1.15 -10.98 -14.28
C ALA A 52 2.46 -11.52 -13.69
N LEU A 53 2.40 -12.15 -12.51
CA LEU A 53 3.56 -12.55 -11.69
C LEU A 53 4.54 -13.47 -12.42
N LYS A 54 4.08 -14.29 -13.36
CA LYS A 54 4.91 -15.22 -14.16
C LYS A 54 5.57 -14.53 -15.37
N ARG A 55 5.29 -13.25 -15.61
CA ARG A 55 5.89 -12.44 -16.67
C ARG A 55 6.95 -11.53 -16.10
N ASN A 56 7.82 -11.01 -16.97
CA ASN A 56 8.83 -10.04 -16.59
C ASN A 56 8.25 -8.62 -16.42
N VAL A 57 9.07 -7.70 -15.95
CA VAL A 57 8.72 -6.31 -15.68
C VAL A 57 8.25 -5.60 -16.95
N MET A 58 9.00 -5.68 -18.05
CA MET A 58 8.63 -4.98 -19.29
C MET A 58 7.33 -5.51 -19.91
N ASP A 59 7.05 -6.81 -19.80
CA ASP A 59 5.77 -7.38 -20.24
C ASP A 59 4.60 -6.75 -19.44
N ASN A 60 4.77 -6.58 -18.12
CA ASN A 60 3.76 -5.94 -17.27
C ASN A 60 3.61 -4.44 -17.57
N MET A 61 4.71 -3.74 -17.83
CA MET A 61 4.69 -2.31 -18.20
C MET A 61 3.89 -2.06 -19.48
N TRP A 62 4.05 -2.91 -20.49
CA TRP A 62 3.49 -2.71 -21.82
C TRP A 62 2.29 -3.62 -22.14
N LEU A 63 1.72 -4.28 -21.14
CA LEU A 63 0.55 -5.14 -21.32
C LEU A 63 -0.60 -4.39 -22.00
N GLY A 64 -1.08 -4.93 -23.13
CA GLY A 64 -2.15 -4.32 -23.93
C GLY A 64 -1.71 -3.20 -24.89
N ARG A 65 -0.42 -2.79 -24.87
CA ARG A 65 0.16 -1.74 -25.73
C ARG A 65 1.61 -2.04 -26.13
N PHE A 66 1.88 -3.29 -26.46
CA PHE A 66 3.24 -3.74 -26.78
C PHE A 66 3.85 -2.94 -27.94
N PRO A 67 5.07 -2.38 -27.78
CA PRO A 67 5.81 -1.79 -28.90
C PRO A 67 6.03 -2.77 -30.03
N MET A 68 5.71 -2.36 -31.26
CA MET A 68 5.71 -3.24 -32.43
C MET A 68 6.86 -2.92 -33.38
N THR A 69 7.31 -3.94 -34.12
CA THR A 69 8.13 -3.79 -35.32
C THR A 69 7.47 -4.61 -36.44
N GLY A 70 6.78 -3.90 -37.36
CA GLY A 70 5.87 -4.55 -38.29
C GLY A 70 4.75 -5.28 -37.52
N PRO A 71 4.40 -6.53 -37.85
CA PRO A 71 3.34 -7.28 -37.19
C PRO A 71 3.78 -7.95 -35.88
N PHE A 72 5.04 -7.82 -35.47
CA PHE A 72 5.60 -8.52 -34.31
C PHE A 72 5.90 -7.57 -33.16
N THR A 73 5.72 -8.05 -31.93
CA THR A 73 6.18 -7.34 -30.71
C THR A 73 7.69 -7.26 -30.69
N SER A 74 8.23 -6.10 -30.33
CA SER A 74 9.67 -5.87 -30.25
C SER A 74 10.16 -5.85 -28.82
N GLU A 75 10.83 -6.92 -28.40
CA GLU A 75 11.42 -7.02 -27.06
C GLU A 75 12.45 -5.88 -26.83
N LYS A 76 13.25 -5.56 -27.84
CA LYS A 76 14.22 -4.46 -27.76
C LYS A 76 13.54 -3.11 -27.49
N LYS A 77 12.50 -2.77 -28.25
CA LYS A 77 11.75 -1.52 -28.05
C LYS A 77 11.07 -1.48 -26.67
N MET A 78 10.52 -2.62 -26.20
CA MET A 78 9.95 -2.71 -24.86
C MET A 78 11.02 -2.47 -23.78
N TYR A 79 12.18 -3.09 -23.93
CA TYR A 79 13.30 -2.89 -23.01
C TYR A 79 13.75 -1.44 -22.97
N ASP A 80 14.04 -0.86 -24.12
CA ASP A 80 14.52 0.52 -24.24
C ASP A 80 13.50 1.51 -23.67
N ALA A 81 12.22 1.38 -24.01
CA ALA A 81 11.15 2.23 -23.49
C ALA A 81 10.93 2.04 -21.97
N THR A 82 11.09 0.82 -21.45
CA THR A 82 11.02 0.59 -19.99
C THR A 82 12.18 1.27 -19.27
N MET A 83 13.40 1.16 -19.83
CA MET A 83 14.58 1.80 -19.26
C MET A 83 14.48 3.32 -19.30
N GLU A 84 13.90 3.90 -20.35
CA GLU A 84 13.65 5.35 -20.44
C GLU A 84 12.77 5.82 -19.27
N VAL A 85 11.62 5.16 -19.04
CA VAL A 85 10.73 5.46 -17.91
C VAL A 85 11.43 5.26 -16.57
N PHE A 86 12.16 4.17 -16.41
CA PHE A 86 12.86 3.87 -15.16
C PHE A 86 13.97 4.88 -14.85
N ASN A 87 14.74 5.28 -15.85
CA ASN A 87 15.78 6.31 -15.69
C ASN A 87 15.15 7.67 -15.31
N ASP A 88 14.04 8.05 -15.95
CA ASP A 88 13.32 9.29 -15.64
C ASP A 88 12.79 9.29 -14.19
N LEU A 89 12.35 8.15 -13.70
CA LEU A 89 11.81 7.98 -12.34
C LEU A 89 12.87 7.58 -11.30
N GLY A 90 14.12 7.36 -11.67
CA GLY A 90 15.18 6.90 -10.78
C GLY A 90 14.94 5.48 -10.22
N ILE A 91 14.30 4.59 -10.99
CA ILE A 91 13.99 3.22 -10.60
C ILE A 91 15.10 2.28 -11.09
N SER A 92 15.75 1.57 -10.15
CA SER A 92 16.84 0.62 -10.44
C SER A 92 16.31 -0.82 -10.45
N VAL A 93 15.58 -1.18 -11.50
CA VAL A 93 15.03 -2.53 -11.70
C VAL A 93 15.37 -2.99 -13.12
N ASN A 94 15.81 -4.25 -13.28
CA ASN A 94 16.04 -4.82 -14.61
C ASN A 94 14.70 -5.17 -15.28
N PRO A 95 14.40 -4.65 -16.48
CA PRO A 95 13.15 -4.93 -17.19
C PRO A 95 12.87 -6.41 -17.47
N LYS A 96 13.89 -7.26 -17.49
CA LYS A 96 13.77 -8.72 -17.70
C LYS A 96 13.51 -9.53 -16.43
N THR A 97 13.53 -8.88 -15.26
CA THR A 97 13.26 -9.56 -13.99
C THR A 97 11.83 -10.09 -13.95
N ILE A 98 11.64 -11.34 -13.51
CA ILE A 98 10.32 -11.94 -13.33
C ILE A 98 9.64 -11.33 -12.11
N MET A 99 8.40 -10.86 -12.25
CA MET A 99 7.67 -10.16 -11.19
C MET A 99 7.54 -10.96 -9.90
N SER A 100 7.35 -12.29 -9.96
CA SER A 100 7.21 -13.13 -8.77
C SER A 100 8.46 -13.23 -7.90
N THR A 101 9.64 -12.88 -8.43
CA THR A 101 10.91 -12.90 -7.68
C THR A 101 11.21 -11.58 -6.98
N MET A 102 10.38 -10.57 -7.20
CA MET A 102 10.60 -9.22 -6.67
C MET A 102 9.88 -9.00 -5.34
N PRO A 103 10.47 -8.23 -4.41
CA PRO A 103 9.77 -7.73 -3.24
C PRO A 103 8.51 -6.94 -3.62
N VAL A 104 7.51 -6.93 -2.73
CA VAL A 104 6.23 -6.22 -2.97
C VAL A 104 6.45 -4.73 -3.23
N SER A 105 7.36 -4.09 -2.51
CA SER A 105 7.69 -2.68 -2.69
C SER A 105 8.26 -2.37 -4.08
N GLN A 106 9.15 -3.19 -4.61
CA GLN A 106 9.66 -3.02 -5.97
C GLN A 106 8.55 -3.22 -7.02
N ARG A 107 7.64 -4.20 -6.80
CA ARG A 107 6.48 -4.40 -7.66
C ARG A 107 5.54 -3.19 -7.65
N GLN A 108 5.39 -2.54 -6.48
CA GLN A 108 4.64 -1.28 -6.36
C GLN A 108 5.28 -0.17 -7.19
N MET A 109 6.61 -0.03 -7.15
CA MET A 109 7.33 0.95 -7.97
C MET A 109 7.18 0.70 -9.47
N VAL A 110 7.11 -0.56 -9.91
CA VAL A 110 6.82 -0.91 -11.31
C VAL A 110 5.39 -0.50 -11.70
N GLU A 111 4.40 -0.66 -10.82
CA GLU A 111 3.02 -0.24 -11.08
C GLU A 111 2.90 1.28 -11.21
N ILE A 112 3.62 2.02 -10.36
CA ILE A 112 3.74 3.49 -10.46
C ILE A 112 4.38 3.88 -11.81
N ALA A 113 5.50 3.27 -12.18
CA ALA A 113 6.15 3.52 -13.46
C ALA A 113 5.24 3.21 -14.65
N LYS A 114 4.46 2.15 -14.58
CA LYS A 114 3.46 1.81 -15.59
C LYS A 114 2.40 2.91 -15.71
N ALA A 115 1.84 3.41 -14.62
CA ALA A 115 0.88 4.51 -14.65
C ALA A 115 1.48 5.79 -15.27
N VAL A 116 2.71 6.13 -14.89
CA VAL A 116 3.44 7.29 -15.46
C VAL A 116 3.68 7.13 -16.95
N SER A 117 3.99 5.92 -17.43
CA SER A 117 4.27 5.64 -18.83
C SER A 117 3.09 5.85 -19.80
N PHE A 118 1.89 6.12 -19.30
CA PHE A 118 0.75 6.55 -20.11
C PHE A 118 0.78 8.06 -20.46
N ASN A 119 1.72 8.82 -19.89
CA ASN A 119 1.78 10.29 -20.03
C ASN A 119 0.43 10.95 -19.70
N SER A 120 -0.14 10.56 -18.58
CA SER A 120 -1.49 10.92 -18.19
C SER A 120 -1.59 12.37 -17.72
N LYS A 121 -2.75 12.99 -17.95
CA LYS A 121 -3.11 14.33 -17.47
C LYS A 121 -3.49 14.31 -15.99
N VAL A 122 -4.07 13.18 -15.55
CA VAL A 122 -4.47 12.93 -14.16
C VAL A 122 -4.03 11.54 -13.74
N ILE A 123 -3.39 11.43 -12.60
CA ILE A 123 -3.01 10.14 -11.99
C ILE A 123 -3.63 10.04 -10.60
N VAL A 124 -4.37 8.96 -10.38
CA VAL A 124 -4.92 8.59 -9.07
C VAL A 124 -3.98 7.62 -8.39
N PHE A 125 -3.54 7.93 -7.17
CA PHE A 125 -2.79 7.03 -6.30
C PHE A 125 -3.70 6.57 -5.17
N ASP A 126 -4.11 5.30 -5.17
CA ASP A 126 -4.98 4.71 -4.14
C ASP A 126 -4.14 3.89 -3.14
N GLU A 127 -3.85 4.49 -1.98
CA GLU A 127 -3.01 3.94 -0.90
C GLU A 127 -1.63 3.40 -1.36
N PRO A 128 -0.85 4.18 -2.14
CA PRO A 128 0.34 3.67 -2.81
C PRO A 128 1.49 3.30 -1.87
N THR A 129 1.43 3.73 -0.60
CA THR A 129 2.50 3.56 0.39
C THR A 129 2.28 2.38 1.35
N SER A 130 1.24 1.58 1.15
CA SER A 130 0.87 0.49 2.06
C SER A 130 1.94 -0.59 2.21
N SER A 131 2.78 -0.78 1.19
CA SER A 131 3.85 -1.78 1.13
C SER A 131 5.26 -1.19 0.96
N LEU A 132 5.40 0.14 1.09
CA LEU A 132 6.66 0.85 0.92
C LEU A 132 7.34 1.12 2.26
N THR A 133 8.68 1.04 2.26
CA THR A 133 9.53 1.55 3.34
C THR A 133 9.53 3.09 3.33
N GLU A 134 9.97 3.72 4.41
CA GLU A 134 10.08 5.19 4.50
C GLU A 134 10.94 5.79 3.36
N THR A 135 12.05 5.14 3.02
CA THR A 135 12.92 5.57 1.91
C THR A 135 12.19 5.51 0.56
N GLU A 136 11.39 4.47 0.34
CA GLU A 136 10.61 4.32 -0.89
C GLU A 136 9.43 5.31 -0.94
N VAL A 137 8.83 5.66 0.21
CA VAL A 137 7.83 6.73 0.31
C VAL A 137 8.43 8.09 -0.08
N GLU A 138 9.63 8.40 0.40
CA GLU A 138 10.35 9.62 0.00
C GLU A 138 10.62 9.65 -1.52
N HIS A 139 10.98 8.51 -2.10
CA HIS A 139 11.18 8.41 -3.54
C HIS A 139 9.86 8.59 -4.30
N LEU A 140 8.76 7.97 -3.86
CA LEU A 140 7.44 8.17 -4.44
C LEU A 140 7.02 9.64 -4.40
N PHE A 141 7.25 10.35 -3.30
CA PHE A 141 6.91 11.76 -3.19
C PHE A 141 7.73 12.65 -4.14
N LYS A 142 8.99 12.30 -4.40
CA LYS A 142 9.78 12.97 -5.45
C LYS A 142 9.16 12.76 -6.84
N ILE A 143 8.72 11.53 -7.14
CA ILE A 143 8.03 11.22 -8.41
C ILE A 143 6.73 12.03 -8.53
N ILE A 144 5.90 12.07 -7.48
CA ILE A 144 4.64 12.82 -7.48
C ILE A 144 4.89 14.31 -7.70
N ASN A 145 5.84 14.91 -7.00
CA ASN A 145 6.19 16.32 -7.19
C ASN A 145 6.69 16.61 -8.62
N MET A 146 7.52 15.73 -9.17
CA MET A 146 7.97 15.85 -10.55
C MET A 146 6.80 15.81 -11.56
N LEU A 147 5.83 14.91 -11.34
CA LEU A 147 4.64 14.80 -12.20
C LEU A 147 3.76 16.05 -12.09
N ARG A 148 3.54 16.56 -10.85
CA ARG A 148 2.84 17.83 -10.61
C ARG A 148 3.52 18.98 -11.33
N ASP A 149 4.84 19.09 -11.22
CA ASP A 149 5.62 20.17 -11.85
C ASP A 149 5.60 20.09 -13.39
N ARG A 150 5.31 18.90 -13.94
CA ARG A 150 5.02 18.69 -15.38
C ARG A 150 3.57 18.99 -15.75
N GLY A 151 2.73 19.45 -14.82
CA GLY A 151 1.33 19.80 -15.04
C GLY A 151 0.35 18.65 -14.92
N CYS A 152 0.75 17.50 -14.39
CA CYS A 152 -0.16 16.39 -14.13
C CYS A 152 -1.01 16.66 -12.89
N GLY A 153 -2.32 16.50 -12.99
CA GLY A 153 -3.24 16.54 -11.83
C GLY A 153 -3.07 15.26 -11.01
N ILE A 154 -2.90 15.41 -9.69
CA ILE A 154 -2.69 14.28 -8.79
C ILE A 154 -3.85 14.14 -7.84
N ILE A 155 -4.43 12.92 -7.77
CA ILE A 155 -5.40 12.55 -6.74
C ILE A 155 -4.72 11.52 -5.83
N TYR A 156 -4.43 11.91 -4.60
CA TYR A 156 -3.72 11.07 -3.64
C TYR A 156 -4.65 10.60 -2.53
N ILE A 157 -4.88 9.30 -2.43
CA ILE A 157 -5.74 8.69 -1.41
C ILE A 157 -4.85 7.96 -0.41
N SER A 158 -4.97 8.32 0.87
CA SER A 158 -4.30 7.63 1.97
C SER A 158 -5.13 7.77 3.25
N HIS A 159 -4.93 6.83 4.17
CA HIS A 159 -5.39 6.93 5.56
C HIS A 159 -4.28 7.45 6.48
N LYS A 160 -3.06 7.64 5.97
CA LYS A 160 -1.93 8.21 6.70
C LYS A 160 -1.96 9.73 6.59
N MET A 161 -2.53 10.38 7.59
CA MET A 161 -2.78 11.82 7.56
C MET A 161 -1.52 12.67 7.42
N ALA A 162 -0.38 12.18 7.94
CA ALA A 162 0.91 12.85 7.78
C ALA A 162 1.35 12.94 6.30
N GLU A 163 1.08 11.88 5.51
CA GLU A 163 1.34 11.88 4.07
C GLU A 163 0.44 12.89 3.34
N ILE A 164 -0.87 12.85 3.63
CA ILE A 164 -1.85 13.77 3.05
C ILE A 164 -1.45 15.23 3.32
N LYS A 165 -1.19 15.56 4.59
CA LYS A 165 -0.82 16.94 4.98
C LYS A 165 0.46 17.41 4.28
N ARG A 166 1.38 16.49 4.01
CA ARG A 166 2.68 16.81 3.41
C ARG A 166 2.62 17.04 1.90
N ILE A 167 1.76 16.30 1.18
CA ILE A 167 1.82 16.26 -0.29
C ILE A 167 0.68 17.00 -0.98
N SER A 168 -0.44 17.26 -0.27
CA SER A 168 -1.64 17.83 -0.87
C SER A 168 -1.68 19.35 -0.79
N ASP A 169 -2.19 19.97 -1.84
CA ASP A 169 -2.56 21.40 -1.86
C ASP A 169 -3.94 21.56 -1.21
N ASP A 170 -4.93 20.75 -1.60
CA ASP A 170 -6.26 20.70 -1.02
C ASP A 170 -6.57 19.32 -0.45
N ILE A 171 -7.31 19.28 0.66
CA ILE A 171 -7.76 18.06 1.31
C ILE A 171 -9.29 17.97 1.23
N THR A 172 -9.77 16.94 0.53
CA THR A 172 -11.19 16.56 0.50
C THR A 172 -11.45 15.43 1.49
N VAL A 173 -12.33 15.67 2.45
CA VAL A 173 -12.75 14.67 3.43
C VAL A 173 -14.07 14.05 3.01
N MET A 174 -14.08 12.71 2.96
CA MET A 174 -15.27 11.89 2.73
C MET A 174 -15.57 11.03 3.95
N ARG A 175 -16.84 10.86 4.28
CA ARG A 175 -17.31 10.00 5.38
C ARG A 175 -18.64 9.35 4.99
N ASP A 176 -18.76 8.02 5.17
CA ASP A 176 -19.97 7.23 4.90
C ASP A 176 -20.53 7.44 3.48
N GLY A 177 -19.62 7.54 2.48
CA GLY A 177 -19.95 7.76 1.08
C GLY A 177 -20.34 9.20 0.72
N LYS A 178 -20.24 10.14 1.66
CA LYS A 178 -20.62 11.53 1.46
C LYS A 178 -19.41 12.46 1.52
N TRP A 179 -19.44 13.51 0.72
CA TRP A 179 -18.53 14.64 0.87
C TRP A 179 -18.83 15.38 2.18
N VAL A 180 -17.81 15.73 2.92
CA VAL A 180 -17.89 16.46 4.19
C VAL A 180 -17.37 17.88 4.02
N ALA A 181 -16.14 18.02 3.49
CA ALA A 181 -15.50 19.31 3.27
C ALA A 181 -14.34 19.16 2.27
N THR A 182 -14.01 20.26 1.60
CA THR A 182 -12.75 20.46 0.88
C THR A 182 -12.12 21.75 1.39
N LYS A 183 -10.86 21.72 1.80
CA LYS A 183 -10.15 22.88 2.33
C LYS A 183 -8.68 22.84 1.91
N PRO A 184 -8.01 24.00 1.80
CA PRO A 184 -6.56 24.06 1.63
C PRO A 184 -5.85 23.30 2.75
N ALA A 185 -4.79 22.58 2.39
CA ALA A 185 -4.08 21.74 3.35
C ALA A 185 -3.35 22.55 4.44
N ASP A 186 -2.92 23.77 4.14
CA ASP A 186 -2.29 24.70 5.07
C ASP A 186 -3.24 25.25 6.14
N GLU A 187 -4.56 25.34 5.84
CA GLU A 187 -5.59 25.78 6.77
C GLU A 187 -6.07 24.69 7.75
N LEU A 188 -5.69 23.43 7.54
CA LEU A 188 -6.14 22.30 8.35
C LEU A 188 -5.05 21.80 9.28
N GLU A 189 -5.30 21.77 10.57
CA GLU A 189 -4.48 21.04 11.52
C GLU A 189 -4.84 19.53 11.51
N MET A 190 -3.93 18.69 11.98
CA MET A 190 -4.14 17.24 12.04
C MET A 190 -5.41 16.87 12.80
N GLY A 191 -5.69 17.59 13.90
CA GLY A 191 -6.91 17.39 14.71
C GLY A 191 -8.19 17.70 13.94
N ASP A 192 -8.17 18.75 13.09
CA ASP A 192 -9.33 19.13 12.28
C ASP A 192 -9.66 18.07 11.22
N ILE A 193 -8.63 17.53 10.55
CA ILE A 193 -8.82 16.45 9.58
C ILE A 193 -9.46 15.25 10.26
N ILE A 194 -8.95 14.83 11.40
CA ILE A 194 -9.48 13.70 12.17
C ILE A 194 -10.93 13.98 12.61
N LYS A 195 -11.23 15.18 13.11
CA LYS A 195 -12.57 15.61 13.52
C LYS A 195 -13.56 15.54 12.35
N LEU A 196 -13.17 16.01 11.16
CA LEU A 196 -13.99 15.93 9.94
C LEU A 196 -14.23 14.47 9.52
N MET A 197 -13.21 13.60 9.62
CA MET A 197 -13.32 12.19 9.25
C MET A 197 -14.20 11.38 10.20
N VAL A 198 -14.08 11.63 11.52
CA VAL A 198 -14.80 10.86 12.57
C VAL A 198 -16.16 11.49 12.88
N GLY A 199 -16.32 12.80 12.68
CA GLY A 199 -17.53 13.56 12.96
C GLY A 199 -17.77 13.92 14.42
N ARG A 200 -16.79 13.67 15.28
CA ARG A 200 -16.76 14.06 16.69
C ARG A 200 -15.34 14.38 17.12
N GLU A 201 -15.19 15.17 18.16
CA GLU A 201 -13.88 15.36 18.78
C GLU A 201 -13.39 14.06 19.41
N LEU A 202 -12.17 13.66 19.06
CA LEU A 202 -11.50 12.55 19.73
C LEU A 202 -10.92 13.10 21.05
N THR A 203 -11.71 13.09 22.11
CA THR A 203 -11.28 13.52 23.46
C THR A 203 -10.26 12.56 24.06
N ASN A 204 -10.27 11.29 23.64
CA ASN A 204 -9.30 10.28 24.09
C ASN A 204 -8.90 9.39 22.90
N GLN A 205 -7.71 9.63 22.33
CA GLN A 205 -7.15 8.81 21.27
C GLN A 205 -6.86 7.38 21.75
N PHE A 206 -6.52 7.24 23.03
CA PHE A 206 -6.31 5.95 23.69
C PHE A 206 -7.22 5.87 24.92
N PRO A 207 -8.11 4.88 25.02
CA PRO A 207 -8.89 4.68 26.21
C PRO A 207 -7.95 4.39 27.39
N PRO A 208 -8.31 4.85 28.62
CA PRO A 208 -7.52 4.54 29.81
C PRO A 208 -7.41 3.02 29.98
N LYS A 209 -6.23 2.56 30.37
CA LYS A 209 -6.01 1.14 30.70
C LYS A 209 -6.76 0.82 32.00
N THR A 210 -7.80 0.03 31.88
CA THR A 210 -8.63 -0.42 33.02
C THR A 210 -8.41 -1.88 33.39
N ASN A 211 -7.56 -2.59 32.62
CA ASN A 211 -7.22 -3.97 32.86
C ASN A 211 -6.23 -4.11 34.01
N HIS A 212 -6.41 -5.17 34.81
CA HIS A 212 -5.49 -5.57 35.85
C HIS A 212 -4.90 -6.94 35.48
N PRO A 213 -3.67 -6.97 34.92
CA PRO A 213 -3.01 -8.22 34.55
C PRO A 213 -2.88 -9.16 35.76
N GLY A 214 -3.30 -10.39 35.59
CA GLY A 214 -3.22 -11.44 36.59
C GLY A 214 -1.90 -12.22 36.54
N GLU A 215 -1.98 -13.52 36.80
CA GLU A 215 -0.83 -14.45 36.76
C GLU A 215 -0.39 -14.70 35.31
N THR A 216 0.89 -15.12 35.13
CA THR A 216 1.46 -15.51 33.84
C THR A 216 0.65 -16.66 33.26
N TYR A 217 0.13 -16.44 32.05
CA TYR A 217 -0.69 -17.42 31.33
C TYR A 217 0.09 -18.10 30.19
N LEU A 218 0.85 -17.33 29.44
CA LEU A 218 1.77 -17.81 28.42
C LEU A 218 3.19 -17.44 28.83
N LYS A 219 4.11 -18.40 28.84
CA LYS A 219 5.53 -18.18 29.04
C LYS A 219 6.30 -18.79 27.87
N VAL A 220 7.13 -17.99 27.25
CA VAL A 220 8.05 -18.38 26.17
C VAL A 220 9.46 -18.18 26.69
N GLU A 221 10.30 -19.21 26.65
CA GLU A 221 11.66 -19.17 27.16
C GLU A 221 12.62 -19.71 26.12
N HIS A 222 13.66 -18.93 25.81
CA HIS A 222 14.77 -19.27 24.92
C HIS A 222 14.34 -19.77 23.54
N LEU A 223 13.25 -19.21 22.98
CA LEU A 223 12.72 -19.64 21.71
C LEU A 223 13.69 -19.32 20.56
N THR A 224 14.20 -20.37 19.92
CA THR A 224 15.10 -20.27 18.78
C THR A 224 14.52 -21.05 17.59
N GLY A 225 14.43 -20.42 16.44
CA GLY A 225 13.93 -21.01 15.20
C GLY A 225 14.95 -21.89 14.49
N MET A 226 14.49 -22.73 13.57
CA MET A 226 15.34 -23.58 12.72
C MET A 226 16.26 -22.76 11.80
N TYR A 227 15.83 -21.56 11.42
CA TYR A 227 16.55 -20.63 10.55
C TYR A 227 16.91 -19.37 11.34
N ASN A 228 17.98 -18.70 10.96
CA ASN A 228 18.64 -17.60 11.71
C ASN A 228 17.76 -16.35 12.03
N GLN A 229 16.47 -16.38 11.72
CA GLN A 229 15.54 -15.27 11.94
C GLN A 229 15.09 -15.11 13.39
N LEU A 230 15.18 -16.17 14.19
CA LEU A 230 14.70 -16.19 15.57
C LEU A 230 15.79 -16.73 16.49
N LYS A 231 16.27 -15.90 17.43
CA LYS A 231 17.38 -16.24 18.33
C LYS A 231 17.03 -15.86 19.76
N ASP A 232 16.94 -16.86 20.63
CA ASP A 232 16.83 -16.71 22.09
C ASP A 232 15.77 -15.70 22.55
N VAL A 233 14.54 -15.83 22.04
CA VAL A 233 13.45 -14.93 22.39
C VAL A 233 12.71 -15.46 23.62
N SER A 234 12.57 -14.61 24.65
CA SER A 234 11.85 -14.92 25.87
C SER A 234 10.89 -13.79 26.23
N PHE A 235 9.67 -14.14 26.61
CA PHE A 235 8.66 -13.19 27.12
C PHE A 235 7.53 -13.93 27.83
N GLU A 236 6.71 -13.18 28.56
CA GLU A 236 5.53 -13.68 29.24
C GLU A 236 4.31 -12.83 28.87
N ALA A 237 3.14 -13.48 28.83
CA ALA A 237 1.86 -12.80 28.74
C ALA A 237 0.97 -13.26 29.90
N LYS A 238 0.34 -12.29 30.58
CA LYS A 238 -0.49 -12.53 31.77
C LYS A 238 -1.97 -12.61 31.41
N ARG A 239 -2.77 -13.22 32.25
CA ARG A 239 -4.23 -13.21 32.09
C ARG A 239 -4.76 -11.78 32.12
N GLY A 240 -5.62 -11.42 31.15
CA GLY A 240 -6.19 -10.08 31.04
C GLY A 240 -5.18 -8.99 30.61
N GLU A 241 -4.00 -9.37 30.14
CA GLU A 241 -2.99 -8.48 29.57
C GLU A 241 -3.16 -8.32 28.06
N VAL A 242 -2.84 -7.16 27.55
CA VAL A 242 -2.58 -6.92 26.11
C VAL A 242 -1.07 -6.74 25.96
N LEU A 243 -0.38 -7.80 25.55
CA LEU A 243 1.06 -7.77 25.29
C LEU A 243 1.33 -7.29 23.85
N GLY A 244 2.09 -6.21 23.69
CA GLY A 244 2.53 -5.70 22.40
C GLY A 244 3.88 -6.27 21.98
N LEU A 245 3.96 -6.87 20.78
CA LEU A 245 5.21 -7.27 20.15
C LEU A 245 5.55 -6.24 19.04
N ALA A 246 6.57 -5.42 19.27
CA ALA A 246 7.01 -4.38 18.34
C ALA A 246 8.35 -4.74 17.68
N GLY A 247 8.60 -4.22 16.48
CA GLY A 247 9.83 -4.40 15.73
C GLY A 247 9.66 -4.00 14.27
N LEU A 248 10.75 -3.80 13.54
CA LEU A 248 10.76 -3.53 12.11
C LEU A 248 10.31 -4.78 11.30
N ASP A 249 10.04 -4.58 10.02
CA ASP A 249 9.81 -5.70 9.12
C ASP A 249 11.04 -6.62 9.10
N SER A 250 10.79 -7.93 9.02
CA SER A 250 11.82 -8.97 9.12
C SER A 250 12.51 -9.09 10.49
N SER A 251 11.99 -8.45 11.54
CA SER A 251 12.55 -8.55 12.91
C SER A 251 12.25 -9.89 13.61
N GLY A 252 11.51 -10.79 12.99
CA GLY A 252 11.16 -12.09 13.57
C GLY A 252 9.82 -12.14 14.31
N ARG A 253 9.02 -11.05 14.35
CA ARG A 253 7.71 -11.01 15.04
C ARG A 253 6.75 -12.09 14.57
N THR A 254 6.61 -12.23 13.26
CA THR A 254 5.75 -13.24 12.63
C THR A 254 6.26 -14.64 12.95
N GLU A 255 7.55 -14.85 12.86
CA GLU A 255 8.21 -16.13 13.13
C GLU A 255 8.02 -16.58 14.60
N VAL A 256 8.05 -15.64 15.56
CA VAL A 256 7.72 -15.91 16.96
C VAL A 256 6.29 -16.46 17.10
N LEU A 257 5.32 -15.73 16.52
CA LEU A 257 3.91 -16.12 16.61
C LEU A 257 3.63 -17.44 15.89
N GLU A 258 4.19 -17.65 14.70
CA GLU A 258 4.07 -18.92 13.95
C GLU A 258 4.70 -20.10 14.70
N SER A 259 5.82 -19.86 15.40
CA SER A 259 6.46 -20.90 16.23
C SER A 259 5.63 -21.24 17.48
N ILE A 260 4.98 -20.25 18.10
CA ILE A 260 4.08 -20.47 19.25
C ILE A 260 2.83 -21.20 18.78
N PHE A 261 2.29 -20.84 17.62
CA PHE A 261 1.08 -21.46 17.06
C PHE A 261 1.34 -22.85 16.44
N GLY A 262 2.62 -23.25 16.26
CA GLY A 262 3.00 -24.55 15.72
C GLY A 262 3.04 -24.64 14.20
N ILE A 263 2.97 -23.53 13.49
CA ILE A 263 3.16 -23.44 12.02
C ILE A 263 4.63 -23.66 11.68
N ARG A 264 5.54 -23.03 12.45
CA ARG A 264 6.98 -23.20 12.29
C ARG A 264 7.58 -24.08 13.39
N THR A 265 8.49 -24.95 13.00
CA THR A 265 9.26 -25.77 13.93
C THR A 265 10.30 -24.93 14.64
N ARG A 266 10.36 -25.02 15.97
CA ARG A 266 11.41 -24.44 16.79
C ARG A 266 12.60 -25.39 16.91
N LYS A 267 13.81 -24.85 17.01
CA LYS A 267 15.03 -25.59 17.28
C LYS A 267 15.21 -25.82 18.77
N GLU A 268 15.03 -24.78 19.57
CA GLU A 268 15.21 -24.74 21.00
C GLU A 268 14.13 -23.89 21.66
N GLY A 269 14.02 -23.97 22.98
CA GLY A 269 13.14 -23.20 23.81
C GLY A 269 11.88 -23.94 24.26
N THR A 270 11.25 -23.40 25.28
CA THR A 270 10.03 -23.94 25.89
C THR A 270 8.88 -22.95 25.78
N ILE A 271 7.69 -23.49 25.60
CA ILE A 271 6.43 -22.73 25.64
C ILE A 271 5.56 -23.38 26.69
N THR A 272 5.11 -22.58 27.64
CA THR A 272 4.24 -23.01 28.72
C THR A 272 2.95 -22.23 28.67
N LEU A 273 1.82 -22.90 28.68
CA LEU A 273 0.49 -22.29 28.70
C LEU A 273 -0.23 -22.76 29.97
N ASP A 274 -0.69 -21.84 30.81
CA ASP A 274 -1.35 -22.12 32.07
C ASP A 274 -0.57 -23.10 32.95
N GLY A 275 0.74 -22.89 33.08
CA GLY A 275 1.65 -23.74 33.81
C GLY A 275 1.98 -25.10 33.19
N LYS A 276 1.42 -25.42 32.01
CA LYS A 276 1.63 -26.71 31.34
C LYS A 276 2.51 -26.54 30.09
N PRO A 277 3.53 -27.39 29.90
CA PRO A 277 4.36 -27.34 28.68
C PRO A 277 3.55 -27.63 27.42
N CYS A 278 3.68 -26.78 26.39
CA CYS A 278 3.06 -26.98 25.09
C CYS A 278 4.04 -27.64 24.12
N LYS A 279 3.68 -28.82 23.62
CA LYS A 279 4.40 -29.53 22.55
C LYS A 279 3.74 -29.24 21.20
N ASN A 280 3.70 -27.97 20.81
CA ASN A 280 3.09 -27.59 19.52
C ASN A 280 3.95 -28.13 18.38
N ARG A 281 3.48 -29.19 17.72
CA ARG A 281 4.08 -29.77 16.52
C ARG A 281 3.28 -29.45 15.25
N ASN A 282 2.06 -28.95 15.42
CA ASN A 282 1.14 -28.52 14.37
C ASN A 282 0.14 -27.52 14.95
N SER A 283 -0.60 -26.85 14.11
CA SER A 283 -1.61 -25.82 14.46
C SER A 283 -2.99 -26.40 14.83
N GLY A 284 -3.14 -27.71 14.86
CA GLY A 284 -4.39 -28.42 15.20
C GLY A 284 -4.31 -29.20 16.48
#